data_cf93d2a4acf8ca3594e9d362d719b278
#
_entry.id   cf93d2a4acf8ca3594e9d362d719b278
#
_cell.length_a   1.000
_cell.length_b   1.000
_cell.length_c   1.000
_cell.angle_alpha   90.00
_cell.angle_beta   90.00
_cell.angle_gamma   90.00
#
_symmetry.space_group_name_H-M   'P 1'
#
loop_
_entity.id
_entity.type
_entity.pdbx_description
1 polymer ?
#
loop_
_entity_poly.entity_id
_entity_poly.type
_entity_poly.pdbx_seq_one_letter_code
_entity_poly.pdbx_strand_id
1 'polypeptide(L)'
;MLIVDDDASIRLLCRLNLELDGWRVFEAATLPHAREQLAAVDVDVVVLDVHVGRDNGIEFLQELRRDRPDVKVAMLTGEDNVGAIGSDGVIPKPFTIEQLTATVANLAG
;
A
#
# COMPACT_ATOMS: atom_id res chain seq x y z
N MET A 1 -3.38 -0.02 9.03
CA MET A 1 -2.75 -0.12 7.70
C MET A 1 -2.39 1.25 7.16
N LEU A 2 -1.49 1.31 6.22
CA LEU A 2 -1.06 2.56 5.60
C LEU A 2 -1.30 2.50 4.09
N ILE A 3 -1.93 3.54 3.54
CA ILE A 3 -2.12 3.71 2.09
C ILE A 3 -1.14 4.78 1.62
N VAL A 4 -0.28 4.42 0.66
CA VAL A 4 0.74 5.32 0.10
C VAL A 4 0.45 5.52 -1.38
N ASP A 5 -0.06 6.69 -1.73
CA ASP A 5 -0.41 7.07 -3.10
C ASP A 5 -0.50 8.60 -3.16
N ASP A 6 0.05 9.21 -4.20
CA ASP A 6 -0.01 10.67 -4.37
C ASP A 6 -1.39 11.15 -4.85
N ASP A 7 -2.23 10.25 -5.35
CA ASP A 7 -3.60 10.56 -5.77
C ASP A 7 -4.54 10.54 -4.57
N ALA A 8 -5.03 11.72 -4.17
CA ALA A 8 -5.94 11.86 -3.03
C ALA A 8 -7.25 11.11 -3.21
N SER A 9 -7.75 11.00 -4.44
CA SER A 9 -8.99 10.29 -4.74
C SER A 9 -8.83 8.79 -4.52
N ILE A 10 -7.70 8.23 -4.92
CA ILE A 10 -7.40 6.81 -4.69
C ILE A 10 -7.24 6.53 -3.20
N ARG A 11 -6.52 7.40 -2.47
CA ARG A 11 -6.38 7.24 -1.03
C ARG A 11 -7.74 7.25 -0.32
N LEU A 12 -8.61 8.19 -0.69
CA LEU A 12 -9.94 8.29 -0.11
C LEU A 12 -10.77 7.05 -0.39
N LEU A 13 -10.77 6.59 -1.64
CA LEU A 13 -11.50 5.39 -2.06
C LEU A 13 -11.03 4.16 -1.25
N CYS A 14 -9.72 3.96 -1.15
CA CYS A 14 -9.15 2.86 -0.39
C CYS A 14 -9.51 2.97 1.09
N ARG A 15 -9.32 4.14 1.69
CA ARG A 15 -9.59 4.35 3.11
C ARG A 15 -11.03 4.05 3.46
N LEU A 16 -11.99 4.63 2.72
CA LEU A 16 -13.41 4.46 3.03
C LEU A 16 -13.84 2.99 2.99
N ASN A 17 -13.38 2.26 2.00
CA ASN A 17 -13.76 0.86 1.84
C ASN A 17 -13.05 -0.05 2.82
N LEU A 18 -11.81 0.21 3.14
CA LEU A 18 -11.07 -0.59 4.11
C LEU A 18 -11.54 -0.30 5.54
N GLU A 19 -11.91 0.93 5.85
CA GLU A 19 -12.51 1.26 7.15
C GLU A 19 -13.86 0.57 7.34
N LEU A 20 -14.65 0.41 6.27
CA LEU A 20 -15.88 -0.39 6.32
C LEU A 20 -15.60 -1.86 6.68
N ASP A 21 -14.45 -2.38 6.31
CA ASP A 21 -14.03 -3.74 6.65
C ASP A 21 -13.39 -3.82 8.06
N GLY A 22 -13.36 -2.74 8.80
CA GLY A 22 -12.85 -2.72 10.16
C GLY A 22 -11.36 -2.33 10.28
N TRP A 23 -10.71 -1.94 9.19
CA TRP A 23 -9.31 -1.52 9.23
C TRP A 23 -9.17 -0.12 9.81
N ARG A 24 -8.10 0.06 10.55
CA ARG A 24 -7.64 1.39 10.94
C ARG A 24 -6.66 1.86 9.88
N VAL A 25 -7.00 2.94 9.17
CA VAL A 25 -6.28 3.36 7.97
C VAL A 25 -5.59 4.71 8.18
N PHE A 26 -4.30 4.74 7.85
CA PHE A 26 -3.49 5.95 7.78
C PHE A 26 -3.14 6.19 6.31
N GLU A 27 -2.87 7.44 5.94
CA GLU A 27 -2.59 7.84 4.56
C GLU A 27 -1.27 8.59 4.49
N ALA A 28 -0.56 8.42 3.37
CA ALA A 28 0.61 9.21 3.03
C ALA A 28 0.60 9.52 1.53
N ALA A 29 0.84 10.77 1.19
CA ALA A 29 0.92 11.22 -0.20
C ALA A 29 2.35 11.21 -0.73
N THR A 30 3.34 11.04 0.13
CA THR A 30 4.77 11.05 -0.21
C THR A 30 5.48 9.94 0.57
N LEU A 31 6.64 9.52 0.07
CA LEU A 31 7.45 8.52 0.76
C LEU A 31 8.02 9.04 2.09
N PRO A 32 8.51 10.29 2.21
CA PRO A 32 8.91 10.81 3.51
C PRO A 32 7.80 10.77 4.55
N HIS A 33 6.57 11.13 4.17
CA HIS A 33 5.43 11.04 5.08
C HIS A 33 5.10 9.59 5.43
N ALA A 34 5.22 8.67 4.47
CA ALA A 34 5.04 7.25 4.73
C ALA A 34 6.04 6.74 5.78
N ARG A 35 7.30 7.15 5.70
CA ARG A 35 8.32 6.79 6.68
C ARG A 35 7.98 7.33 8.08
N GLU A 36 7.49 8.57 8.14
CA GLU A 36 7.05 9.16 9.42
C GLU A 36 5.89 8.38 10.04
N GLN A 37 4.91 8.01 9.24
CA GLN A 37 3.77 7.21 9.70
C GLN A 37 4.22 5.84 10.22
N LEU A 38 5.11 5.17 9.50
CA LEU A 38 5.63 3.86 9.89
C LEU A 38 6.43 3.92 11.19
N ALA A 39 7.09 5.04 11.47
CA ALA A 39 7.82 5.26 12.71
C ALA A 39 6.88 5.58 13.88
N ALA A 40 5.73 6.18 13.62
CA ALA A 40 4.82 6.67 14.65
C ALA A 40 3.73 5.67 15.04
N VAL A 41 3.35 4.77 14.15
CA VAL A 41 2.21 3.84 14.36
C VAL A 41 2.62 2.43 13.97
N ASP A 42 2.05 1.44 14.65
CA ASP A 42 2.20 0.05 14.25
C ASP A 42 1.38 -0.23 13.00
N VAL A 43 2.04 -0.64 11.94
CA VAL A 43 1.41 -0.92 10.66
C VAL A 43 1.72 -2.36 10.26
N ASP A 44 0.68 -3.13 9.96
CA ASP A 44 0.81 -4.53 9.54
C ASP A 44 0.76 -4.69 8.03
N VAL A 45 0.02 -3.80 7.36
CA VAL A 45 -0.20 -3.86 5.91
C VAL A 45 0.00 -2.47 5.30
N VAL A 46 0.75 -2.42 4.21
CA VAL A 46 0.93 -1.20 3.40
C VAL A 46 0.37 -1.47 2.02
N VAL A 47 -0.49 -0.56 1.54
CA VAL A 47 -0.91 -0.51 0.13
C VAL A 47 -0.09 0.60 -0.51
N LEU A 48 0.75 0.26 -1.47
CA LEU A 48 1.80 1.13 -1.99
C LEU A 48 1.70 1.26 -3.50
N ASP A 49 1.58 2.50 -3.99
CA ASP A 49 1.64 2.78 -5.42
C ASP A 49 3.09 2.63 -5.91
N VAL A 50 3.24 2.13 -7.13
CA VAL A 50 4.53 2.03 -7.81
C VAL A 50 5.17 3.40 -7.99
N HIS A 51 4.36 4.40 -8.34
CA HIS A 51 4.82 5.77 -8.52
C HIS A 51 4.16 6.68 -7.48
N VAL A 52 4.95 7.19 -6.55
CA VAL A 52 4.46 8.12 -5.52
C VAL A 52 5.07 9.49 -5.80
N GLY A 53 4.33 10.33 -6.54
CA GLY A 53 4.87 11.56 -7.07
C GLY A 53 5.97 11.26 -8.08
N ARG A 54 7.19 11.71 -7.80
CA ARG A 54 8.38 11.43 -8.61
C ARG A 54 9.20 10.25 -8.09
N ASP A 55 8.79 9.71 -6.94
CA ASP A 55 9.55 8.67 -6.26
C ASP A 55 9.10 7.28 -6.73
N ASN A 56 10.01 6.32 -6.59
CA ASN A 56 9.80 4.95 -7.00
C ASN A 56 9.34 4.11 -5.81
N GLY A 57 8.09 3.62 -5.87
CA GLY A 57 7.53 2.77 -4.83
C GLY A 57 8.22 1.42 -4.71
N ILE A 58 8.82 0.93 -5.79
CA ILE A 58 9.57 -0.34 -5.74
C ILE A 58 10.82 -0.21 -4.85
N GLU A 59 11.50 0.91 -4.92
CA GLU A 59 12.64 1.18 -4.03
C GLU A 59 12.19 1.25 -2.58
N PHE A 60 11.03 1.84 -2.33
CA PHE A 60 10.46 1.88 -1.00
C PHE A 60 10.05 0.48 -0.50
N LEU A 61 9.52 -0.37 -1.38
CA LEU A 61 9.26 -1.76 -1.06
C LEU A 61 10.55 -2.47 -0.60
N GLN A 62 11.65 -2.27 -1.30
CA GLN A 62 12.94 -2.84 -0.93
C GLN A 62 13.42 -2.34 0.43
N GLU A 63 13.23 -1.06 0.71
CA GLU A 63 13.52 -0.46 2.01
C GLU A 63 12.69 -1.14 3.11
N LEU A 64 11.39 -1.34 2.89
CA LEU A 64 10.52 -2.01 3.84
C LEU A 64 10.93 -3.46 4.09
N ARG A 65 11.33 -4.18 3.05
CA ARG A 65 11.78 -5.56 3.20
C ARG A 65 13.03 -5.66 4.06
N ARG A 66 13.91 -4.68 3.97
CA ARG A 66 15.13 -4.62 4.77
C ARG A 66 14.85 -4.18 6.20
N ASP A 67 14.03 -3.13 6.38
CA ASP A 67 13.86 -2.46 7.67
C ASP A 67 12.64 -2.96 8.45
N ARG A 68 11.62 -3.43 7.76
CA ARG A 68 10.34 -3.88 8.33
C ARG A 68 9.86 -5.16 7.65
N PRO A 69 10.58 -6.29 7.82
CA PRO A 69 10.27 -7.52 7.08
C PRO A 69 8.90 -8.13 7.45
N ASP A 70 8.35 -7.79 8.61
CA ASP A 70 7.05 -8.30 9.05
C ASP A 70 5.85 -7.57 8.42
N VAL A 71 6.08 -6.41 7.81
CA VAL A 71 5.02 -5.64 7.17
C VAL A 71 4.67 -6.28 5.82
N LYS A 72 3.38 -6.53 5.61
CA LYS A 72 2.88 -7.03 4.32
C LYS A 72 2.64 -5.86 3.38
N VAL A 73 3.01 -6.03 2.12
CA VAL A 73 2.90 -4.96 1.12
C VAL A 73 2.10 -5.45 -0.09
N ALA A 74 1.03 -4.71 -0.41
CA ALA A 74 0.28 -4.85 -1.66
C ALA A 74 0.65 -3.69 -2.57
N MET A 75 1.09 -3.99 -3.78
CA MET A 75 1.44 -2.94 -4.77
C MET A 75 0.23 -2.57 -5.61
N LEU A 76 -0.04 -1.27 -5.72
CA LEU A 76 -1.00 -0.73 -6.68
C LEU A 76 -0.26 -0.43 -7.97
N THR A 77 -0.64 -1.06 -9.08
CA THR A 77 0.10 -0.88 -10.32
C THR A 77 -0.76 -1.06 -11.57
N GLY A 78 -0.51 -0.22 -12.57
CA GLY A 78 -1.02 -0.41 -13.92
C GLY A 78 -0.09 -1.25 -14.80
N GLU A 79 1.04 -1.72 -14.27
CA GLU A 79 2.07 -2.43 -15.01
C GLU A 79 2.08 -3.92 -14.63
N ASP A 80 2.17 -4.80 -15.63
CA ASP A 80 2.01 -6.24 -15.43
C ASP A 80 3.15 -6.92 -14.70
N ASN A 81 4.34 -6.33 -14.68
CA ASN A 81 5.57 -7.01 -14.23
C ASN A 81 5.98 -6.69 -12.80
N VAL A 82 5.36 -5.73 -12.16
CA VAL A 82 5.86 -5.15 -10.91
C VAL A 82 5.63 -6.07 -9.72
N GLY A 83 4.56 -6.86 -9.75
CA GLY A 83 4.22 -7.77 -8.66
C GLY A 83 5.23 -8.86 -8.40
N ALA A 84 6.12 -9.12 -9.36
CA ALA A 84 7.15 -10.15 -9.23
C ALA A 84 8.34 -9.72 -8.35
N ILE A 85 8.40 -8.44 -7.91
CA ILE A 85 9.58 -7.86 -7.26
C ILE A 85 9.48 -7.87 -5.73
N GLY A 86 8.91 -8.90 -5.16
CA GLY A 86 8.96 -9.09 -3.71
C GLY A 86 7.82 -8.49 -2.91
N SER A 87 6.73 -8.06 -3.57
CA SER A 87 5.51 -7.70 -2.87
C SER A 87 4.75 -8.94 -2.43
N ASP A 88 3.88 -8.78 -1.44
CA ASP A 88 3.04 -9.88 -0.95
C ASP A 88 1.74 -10.00 -1.76
N GLY A 89 1.38 -8.98 -2.51
CA GLY A 89 0.19 -8.99 -3.35
C GLY A 89 0.21 -7.84 -4.34
N VAL A 90 -0.63 -7.93 -5.36
CA VAL A 90 -0.75 -6.93 -6.41
C VAL A 90 -2.21 -6.56 -6.59
N ILE A 91 -2.47 -5.26 -6.65
CA ILE A 91 -3.79 -4.72 -6.95
C ILE A 91 -3.65 -3.95 -8.27
N PRO A 92 -4.23 -4.46 -9.36
CA PRO A 92 -4.08 -3.80 -10.66
C PRO A 92 -4.88 -2.50 -10.73
N LYS A 93 -4.37 -1.50 -11.43
CA LYS A 93 -5.11 -0.26 -11.73
C LYS A 93 -5.62 -0.31 -13.17
N PRO A 94 -6.88 -0.04 -13.43
CA PRO A 94 -7.95 0.22 -12.46
C PRO A 94 -8.34 -1.04 -11.69
N PHE A 95 -8.76 -0.85 -10.44
CA PHE A 95 -9.17 -1.97 -9.60
C PHE A 95 -10.63 -1.84 -9.16
N THR A 96 -11.24 -2.98 -8.82
CA THR A 96 -12.54 -2.99 -8.15
C THR A 96 -12.35 -2.93 -6.64
N ILE A 97 -13.37 -2.51 -5.92
CA ILE A 97 -13.35 -2.54 -4.45
C ILE A 97 -13.11 -3.96 -3.95
N GLU A 98 -13.70 -4.96 -4.61
CA GLU A 98 -13.54 -6.36 -4.26
C GLU A 98 -12.09 -6.83 -4.40
N GLN A 99 -11.40 -6.40 -5.46
CA GLN A 99 -9.97 -6.72 -5.64
C GLN A 99 -9.12 -6.11 -4.51
N LEU A 100 -9.42 -4.87 -4.13
CA LEU A 100 -8.72 -4.20 -3.05
C LEU A 100 -8.94 -4.93 -1.71
N THR A 101 -10.19 -5.12 -1.33
CA THR A 101 -10.54 -5.69 -0.03
C THR A 101 -10.13 -7.15 0.09
N ALA A 102 -10.27 -7.93 -0.98
CA ALA A 102 -9.86 -9.34 -1.00
C ALA A 102 -8.34 -9.47 -0.89
N THR A 103 -7.58 -8.66 -1.62
CA THR A 103 -6.12 -8.71 -1.55
C THR A 103 -5.63 -8.36 -0.15
N VAL A 104 -6.15 -7.31 0.43
CA VAL A 104 -5.78 -6.88 1.79
C VAL A 104 -6.15 -7.94 2.82
N ALA A 105 -7.34 -8.53 2.73
CA ALA A 105 -7.78 -9.59 3.63
C ALA A 105 -6.85 -10.80 3.56
N ASN A 106 -6.42 -11.18 2.37
CA ASN A 106 -5.48 -12.30 2.19
C ASN A 106 -4.12 -12.02 2.82
N LEU A 107 -3.64 -10.79 2.77
CA LEU A 107 -2.36 -10.42 3.38
C LEU A 107 -2.43 -10.42 4.91
N ALA A 108 -3.57 -10.04 5.46
CA ALA A 108 -3.78 -9.96 6.90
C ALA A 108 -4.05 -11.33 7.53
N GLY A 109 -4.55 -12.23 6.73
CA GLY A 109 -4.92 -13.56 7.20
C GLY A 109 -3.84 -14.56 7.09
#